data_56fc5a8e9922963a5b2e6ec64137289f
#
_entry.id   56fc5a8e9922963a5b2e6ec64137289f
#
_cell.length_a   1.000
_cell.length_b   1.000
_cell.length_c   1.000
_cell.angle_alpha   90.00
_cell.angle_beta   90.00
_cell.angle_gamma   90.00
#
_symmetry.space_group_name_H-M   'P 1'
#
loop_
_entity.id
_entity.type
_entity.pdbx_description
1 polymer ?
#
loop_
_entity_poly.entity_id
_entity_poly.type
_entity_poly.pdbx_seq_one_letter_code
_entity_poly.pdbx_strand_id
1 'polypeptide(L)'
;YTPDVKINYDIPVFSANLFYLNEEVNSANIFKKDKFYLVNIWSSWCVPCRDEHPILMELKKNSNITVIGINYKDNKKNAQNFLNQLGNPYKKIIVDQKGTLSIEWGAFGVPETFVIYNKKIIKKYIGPLNEESLIEIEKII
;
A
#
# COMPACT_ATOMS: atom_id res chain seq x y z
N TYR A 1 6.62 -1.80 17.02
CA TYR A 1 5.46 -0.96 16.75
C TYR A 1 4.53 -0.89 17.96
N THR A 2 4.16 0.30 18.32
CA THR A 2 3.26 0.54 19.44
C THR A 2 1.91 0.98 18.87
N PRO A 3 0.91 0.10 18.81
CA PRO A 3 -0.39 0.42 18.21
C PRO A 3 -1.32 1.09 19.18
N ASP A 4 -0.80 1.96 20.00
CA ASP A 4 -1.52 2.59 21.09
C ASP A 4 -2.40 3.76 20.65
N VAL A 5 -2.18 4.26 19.45
CA VAL A 5 -2.94 5.37 18.94
C VAL A 5 -4.05 4.83 18.06
N LYS A 6 -5.28 5.09 18.47
CA LYS A 6 -6.43 4.84 17.60
C LYS A 6 -6.35 5.80 16.43
N ILE A 7 -5.83 5.31 15.31
CA ILE A 7 -5.88 6.03 14.06
C ILE A 7 -7.25 5.79 13.47
N ASN A 8 -7.94 6.83 13.12
CA ASN A 8 -9.25 6.72 12.48
C ASN A 8 -9.55 8.02 11.76
N TYR A 9 -8.87 8.23 10.64
CA TYR A 9 -9.08 9.43 9.83
C TYR A 9 -9.31 9.06 8.38
N ASP A 10 -9.96 9.96 7.67
CA ASP A 10 -10.35 9.71 6.29
C ASP A 10 -9.14 9.51 5.37
N ILE A 11 -9.30 8.61 4.40
CA ILE A 11 -8.32 8.51 3.32
C ILE A 11 -8.33 9.82 2.53
N PRO A 12 -7.19 10.21 1.93
CA PRO A 12 -7.17 11.43 1.13
C PRO A 12 -8.03 11.30 -0.12
N VAL A 13 -8.59 12.42 -0.57
CA VAL A 13 -9.27 12.50 -1.87
C VAL A 13 -8.19 12.79 -2.91
N PHE A 14 -8.07 11.92 -3.90
CA PHE A 14 -7.04 12.07 -4.92
C PHE A 14 -7.46 11.50 -6.26
N SER A 15 -6.78 11.94 -7.31
CA SER A 15 -6.79 11.33 -8.63
C SER A 15 -5.35 10.97 -8.99
N ALA A 16 -5.16 9.83 -9.61
CA ALA A 16 -3.83 9.37 -9.99
C ALA A 16 -3.90 8.39 -11.16
N ASN A 17 -2.76 8.15 -11.79
CA ASN A 17 -2.67 7.22 -12.89
C ASN A 17 -2.39 5.81 -12.42
N LEU A 18 -2.99 4.84 -13.09
CA LEU A 18 -2.70 3.43 -12.86
C LEU A 18 -1.39 3.04 -13.57
N PHE A 19 -0.67 2.12 -12.95
CA PHE A 19 0.63 1.64 -13.43
C PHE A 19 0.50 0.87 -14.75
N TYR A 20 -0.48 -0.03 -14.82
CA TYR A 20 -0.64 -0.92 -15.98
C TYR A 20 -1.54 -0.35 -17.08
N LEU A 21 -2.53 0.42 -16.69
CA LEU A 21 -3.47 1.00 -17.63
C LEU A 21 -3.16 2.49 -17.76
N ASN A 22 -3.17 3.00 -18.98
CA ASN A 22 -3.00 4.43 -19.21
C ASN A 22 -4.32 5.14 -18.89
N GLU A 23 -4.69 5.10 -17.62
CA GLU A 23 -6.00 5.48 -17.12
C GLU A 23 -5.86 6.18 -15.79
N GLU A 24 -6.64 7.23 -15.59
CA GLU A 24 -6.71 7.94 -14.33
C GLU A 24 -7.83 7.37 -13.48
N VAL A 25 -7.56 7.19 -12.19
CA VAL A 25 -8.55 6.75 -11.21
C VAL A 25 -8.61 7.73 -10.05
N ASN A 26 -9.74 7.78 -9.38
CA ASN A 26 -9.86 8.57 -8.16
C ASN A 26 -10.12 7.66 -6.95
N SER A 27 -9.89 8.22 -5.77
CA SER A 27 -9.99 7.46 -4.51
C SER A 27 -11.38 6.86 -4.30
N ALA A 28 -12.44 7.56 -4.72
CA ALA A 28 -13.81 7.06 -4.56
C ALA A 28 -14.07 5.77 -5.35
N ASN A 29 -13.39 5.58 -6.47
CA ASN A 29 -13.53 4.38 -7.30
C ASN A 29 -12.70 3.19 -6.79
N ILE A 30 -11.66 3.45 -6.03
CA ILE A 30 -10.76 2.40 -5.54
C ILE A 30 -11.29 1.79 -4.23
N PHE A 31 -11.69 2.65 -3.31
CA PHE A 31 -12.03 2.24 -1.94
C PHE A 31 -13.53 2.20 -1.73
N LYS A 32 -14.02 1.03 -1.35
CA LYS A 32 -15.44 0.81 -1.05
C LYS A 32 -15.64 0.64 0.45
N LYS A 33 -16.85 0.98 0.93
CA LYS A 33 -17.21 0.74 2.32
C LYS A 33 -17.30 -0.76 2.60
N ASP A 34 -17.17 -1.14 3.85
CA ASP A 34 -17.30 -2.52 4.33
C ASP A 34 -16.26 -3.47 3.73
N LYS A 35 -15.12 -2.93 3.31
CA LYS A 35 -13.99 -3.70 2.79
C LYS A 35 -12.70 -3.25 3.40
N PHE A 36 -11.82 -4.22 3.69
CA PHE A 36 -10.46 -3.94 4.13
C PHE A 36 -9.54 -3.80 2.93
N TYR A 37 -8.68 -2.78 2.98
CA TYR A 37 -7.62 -2.56 2.02
C TYR A 37 -6.30 -2.39 2.75
N LEU A 38 -5.24 -2.84 2.12
CA LEU A 38 -3.89 -2.55 2.55
C LEU A 38 -3.27 -1.66 1.48
N VAL A 39 -2.90 -0.44 1.84
CA VAL A 39 -2.19 0.46 0.93
C VAL A 39 -0.72 0.45 1.32
N ASN A 40 0.12 0.03 0.39
CA ASN A 40 1.56 -0.08 0.60
C ASN A 40 2.29 0.86 -0.34
N ILE A 41 3.07 1.78 0.23
CA ILE A 41 3.92 2.69 -0.53
C ILE A 41 5.29 2.03 -0.68
N TRP A 42 5.72 1.84 -1.92
CA TRP A 42 6.91 1.07 -2.26
C TRP A 42 7.67 1.65 -3.45
N SER A 43 8.90 1.21 -3.61
CA SER A 43 9.67 1.48 -4.83
C SER A 43 10.69 0.37 -5.05
N SER A 44 11.14 0.21 -6.30
CA SER A 44 12.09 -0.84 -6.66
C SER A 44 13.50 -0.57 -6.11
N TRP A 45 13.83 0.70 -5.88
CA TRP A 45 15.15 1.09 -5.35
C TRP A 45 15.25 1.00 -3.82
N CYS A 46 14.18 0.62 -3.17
CA CYS A 46 14.06 0.60 -1.71
C CYS A 46 14.38 -0.80 -1.17
N VAL A 47 15.50 -0.95 -0.46
CA VAL A 47 15.91 -2.25 0.10
C VAL A 47 14.91 -2.78 1.13
N PRO A 48 14.45 -2.00 2.12
CA PRO A 48 13.44 -2.50 3.06
C PRO A 48 12.14 -2.94 2.40
N CYS A 49 11.81 -2.37 1.24
CA CYS A 49 10.63 -2.79 0.47
C CYS A 49 10.80 -4.22 -0.04
N ARG A 50 12.03 -4.62 -0.39
CA ARG A 50 12.33 -6.01 -0.76
C ARG A 50 12.18 -6.94 0.42
N ASP A 51 12.60 -6.50 1.59
CA ASP A 51 12.56 -7.32 2.82
C ASP A 51 11.13 -7.62 3.24
N GLU A 52 10.20 -6.68 3.06
CA GLU A 52 8.80 -6.87 3.44
C GLU A 52 7.97 -7.61 2.39
N HIS A 53 8.46 -7.70 1.17
CA HIS A 53 7.68 -8.18 0.04
C HIS A 53 7.03 -9.55 0.25
N PRO A 54 7.72 -10.53 0.88
CA PRO A 54 7.08 -11.81 1.18
C PRO A 54 5.85 -11.69 2.08
N ILE A 55 5.84 -10.73 2.99
CA ILE A 55 4.68 -10.46 3.85
C ILE A 55 3.49 -9.99 3.02
N LEU A 56 3.74 -9.08 2.07
CA LEU A 56 2.70 -8.62 1.15
C LEU A 56 2.16 -9.77 0.30
N MET A 57 3.03 -10.67 -0.14
CA MET A 57 2.62 -11.83 -0.92
C MET A 57 1.74 -12.79 -0.09
N GLU A 58 2.01 -12.92 1.20
CA GLU A 58 1.14 -13.68 2.10
C GLU A 58 -0.22 -13.00 2.27
N LEU A 59 -0.24 -11.70 2.47
CA LEU A 59 -1.49 -10.94 2.63
C LEU A 59 -2.35 -10.99 1.37
N LYS A 60 -1.74 -11.05 0.21
CA LYS A 60 -2.47 -11.21 -1.05
C LYS A 60 -3.36 -12.45 -1.06
N LYS A 61 -2.94 -13.52 -0.39
CA LYS A 61 -3.70 -14.76 -0.34
C LYS A 61 -4.97 -14.68 0.51
N ASN A 62 -5.05 -13.68 1.37
CA ASN A 62 -6.20 -13.51 2.25
C ASN A 62 -7.32 -12.77 1.52
N SER A 63 -8.45 -13.46 1.33
CA SER A 63 -9.58 -12.91 0.59
C SER A 63 -10.29 -11.76 1.31
N ASN A 64 -10.00 -11.55 2.59
CA ASN A 64 -10.62 -10.48 3.38
C ASN A 64 -9.97 -9.12 3.16
N ILE A 65 -8.83 -9.05 2.48
CA ILE A 65 -8.13 -7.79 2.24
C ILE A 65 -7.71 -7.66 0.78
N THR A 66 -7.77 -6.44 0.28
CA THR A 66 -7.29 -6.10 -1.06
C THR A 66 -6.04 -5.25 -0.93
N VAL A 67 -4.96 -5.67 -1.57
CA VAL A 67 -3.68 -4.96 -1.49
C VAL A 67 -3.57 -3.99 -2.66
N ILE A 68 -3.33 -2.72 -2.35
CA ILE A 68 -3.14 -1.63 -3.32
C ILE A 68 -1.74 -1.09 -3.13
N GLY A 69 -1.00 -0.95 -4.23
CA GLY A 69 0.34 -0.39 -4.19
C GLY A 69 0.36 1.06 -4.65
N ILE A 70 1.18 1.88 -3.99
CA ILE A 70 1.55 3.21 -4.47
C ILE A 70 3.02 3.15 -4.81
N ASN A 71 3.33 3.25 -6.09
CA ASN A 71 4.72 3.19 -6.57
C ASN A 71 5.33 4.58 -6.52
N TYR A 72 6.24 4.77 -5.58
CA TYR A 72 6.78 6.06 -5.17
C TYR A 72 8.08 6.38 -5.92
N LYS A 73 8.07 7.49 -6.68
CA LYS A 73 9.26 8.04 -7.34
C LYS A 73 10.14 6.97 -8.00
N ASP A 74 9.55 6.18 -8.88
CA ASP A 74 10.23 5.03 -9.44
C ASP A 74 10.30 5.09 -10.96
N ASN A 75 11.17 4.27 -11.51
CA ASN A 75 11.26 4.02 -12.93
C ASN A 75 10.36 2.83 -13.26
N LYS A 76 9.50 2.98 -14.25
CA LYS A 76 8.49 1.95 -14.56
C LYS A 76 9.12 0.60 -14.90
N LYS A 77 10.21 0.61 -15.66
CA LYS A 77 10.91 -0.63 -16.05
C LYS A 77 11.49 -1.32 -14.83
N ASN A 78 12.14 -0.56 -13.95
CA ASN A 78 12.72 -1.11 -12.73
C ASN A 78 11.64 -1.64 -11.79
N ALA A 79 10.52 -0.92 -11.66
CA ALA A 79 9.39 -1.36 -10.87
C ALA A 79 8.81 -2.67 -11.41
N GLN A 80 8.65 -2.77 -12.73
CA GLN A 80 8.16 -4.00 -13.36
C GLN A 80 9.11 -5.17 -13.13
N ASN A 81 10.42 -4.94 -13.25
CA ASN A 81 11.42 -5.98 -12.99
C ASN A 81 11.36 -6.46 -11.54
N PHE A 82 11.16 -5.55 -10.60
CA PHE A 82 10.99 -5.88 -9.19
C PHE A 82 9.80 -6.83 -9.00
N LEU A 83 8.66 -6.52 -9.61
CA LEU A 83 7.47 -7.36 -9.52
C LEU A 83 7.65 -8.70 -10.23
N ASN A 84 8.38 -8.72 -11.35
CA ASN A 84 8.67 -9.96 -12.06
C ASN A 84 9.54 -10.90 -11.21
N GLN A 85 10.48 -10.35 -10.45
CA GLN A 85 11.38 -11.13 -9.60
C GLN A 85 10.72 -11.62 -8.31
N LEU A 86 9.94 -10.74 -7.68
CA LEU A 86 9.45 -10.98 -6.31
C LEU A 86 7.96 -11.32 -6.25
N GLY A 87 7.24 -11.18 -7.36
CA GLY A 87 5.81 -11.38 -7.41
C GLY A 87 5.04 -10.08 -7.26
N ASN A 88 3.80 -10.08 -7.71
CA ASN A 88 2.92 -8.90 -7.66
C ASN A 88 1.80 -9.13 -6.65
N PRO A 89 1.89 -8.53 -5.44
CA PRO A 89 0.85 -8.67 -4.44
C PRO A 89 -0.33 -7.73 -4.65
N TYR A 90 -0.19 -6.77 -5.58
CA TYR A 90 -1.12 -5.66 -5.70
C TYR A 90 -2.26 -5.95 -6.67
N LYS A 91 -3.48 -5.67 -6.26
CA LYS A 91 -4.63 -5.68 -7.15
C LYS A 91 -4.61 -4.49 -8.10
N LYS A 92 -4.20 -3.34 -7.60
CA LYS A 92 -3.99 -2.12 -8.36
C LYS A 92 -2.70 -1.49 -7.91
N ILE A 93 -2.00 -0.85 -8.85
CA ILE A 93 -0.81 -0.06 -8.55
C ILE A 93 -1.05 1.35 -9.07
N ILE A 94 -0.89 2.32 -8.18
CA ILE A 94 -1.04 3.74 -8.45
C ILE A 94 0.34 4.34 -8.61
N VAL A 95 0.52 5.19 -9.61
CA VAL A 95 1.79 5.86 -9.87
C VAL A 95 1.87 7.16 -9.09
N ASP A 96 2.95 7.33 -8.33
CA ASP A 96 3.24 8.56 -7.58
C ASP A 96 4.64 9.06 -7.93
N GLN A 97 4.79 9.54 -9.15
CA GLN A 97 6.09 9.91 -9.71
C GLN A 97 6.76 11.04 -8.95
N LYS A 98 5.98 12.02 -8.48
CA LYS A 98 6.49 13.19 -7.77
C LYS A 98 6.52 13.03 -6.25
N GLY A 99 5.89 11.98 -5.74
CA GLY A 99 5.80 11.73 -4.30
C GLY A 99 4.74 12.54 -3.57
N THR A 100 3.98 13.36 -4.29
CA THR A 100 2.95 14.22 -3.68
C THR A 100 1.80 13.42 -3.10
N LEU A 101 1.39 12.34 -3.76
CA LEU A 101 0.32 11.48 -3.25
C LEU A 101 0.71 10.84 -1.92
N SER A 102 1.93 10.36 -1.82
CA SER A 102 2.42 9.75 -0.58
C SER A 102 2.40 10.76 0.58
N ILE A 103 2.73 12.02 0.30
CA ILE A 103 2.65 13.08 1.30
C ILE A 103 1.19 13.28 1.74
N GLU A 104 0.24 13.26 0.82
CA GLU A 104 -1.19 13.38 1.13
C GLU A 104 -1.67 12.23 2.03
N TRP A 105 -1.09 11.05 1.87
CA TRP A 105 -1.37 9.91 2.75
C TRP A 105 -0.72 10.05 4.13
N GLY A 106 0.12 11.04 4.32
CA GLY A 106 0.84 11.25 5.58
C GLY A 106 2.10 10.42 5.69
N ALA A 107 2.65 9.97 4.58
CA ALA A 107 3.87 9.18 4.58
C ALA A 107 5.11 10.06 4.59
N PHE A 108 6.17 9.57 5.25
CA PHE A 108 7.46 10.23 5.32
C PHE A 108 8.48 9.62 4.36
N GLY A 109 8.22 8.41 3.87
CA GLY A 109 9.13 7.72 2.98
C GLY A 109 8.62 6.33 2.63
N VAL A 110 9.53 5.45 2.24
CA VAL A 110 9.21 4.08 1.85
C VAL A 110 10.01 3.09 2.71
N PRO A 111 9.41 1.93 3.03
CA PRO A 111 8.01 1.60 2.84
C PRO A 111 7.14 2.16 3.96
N GLU A 112 5.89 2.43 3.66
CA GLU A 112 4.87 2.69 4.67
C GLU A 112 3.60 1.97 4.25
N THR A 113 2.84 1.50 5.23
CA THR A 113 1.67 0.67 4.96
C THR A 113 0.50 1.12 5.82
N PHE A 114 -0.67 1.18 5.20
CA PHE A 114 -1.90 1.64 5.84
C PHE A 114 -2.96 0.56 5.73
N VAL A 115 -3.66 0.28 6.83
CA VAL A 115 -4.85 -0.56 6.81
C VAL A 115 -6.07 0.35 6.73
N ILE A 116 -6.93 0.10 5.76
CA ILE A 116 -8.13 0.91 5.51
C ILE A 116 -9.37 0.05 5.72
N TYR A 117 -10.33 0.59 6.45
CA TYR A 117 -11.65 0.00 6.55
C TYR A 117 -12.69 1.11 6.55
N ASN A 118 -13.75 0.89 5.81
CA ASN A 118 -14.86 1.84 5.72
C ASN A 118 -14.39 3.25 5.29
N LYS A 119 -13.44 3.28 4.34
CA LYS A 119 -12.82 4.49 3.78
C LYS A 119 -12.03 5.30 4.81
N LYS A 120 -11.60 4.67 5.88
CA LYS A 120 -10.78 5.31 6.91
C LYS A 120 -9.49 4.55 7.13
N ILE A 121 -8.43 5.29 7.38
CA ILE A 121 -7.15 4.71 7.79
C ILE A 121 -7.28 4.34 9.26
N ILE A 122 -7.22 3.04 9.56
CA ILE A 122 -7.39 2.53 10.92
C ILE A 122 -6.08 2.07 11.54
N LYS A 123 -5.02 1.90 10.72
CA LYS A 123 -3.71 1.48 11.20
C LYS A 123 -2.63 1.97 10.23
N LYS A 124 -1.47 2.32 10.78
CA LYS A 124 -0.33 2.76 9.97
C LYS A 124 0.93 2.06 10.47
N TYR A 125 1.73 1.57 9.53
CA TYR A 125 3.03 0.99 9.80
C TYR A 125 4.09 1.81 9.08
N ILE A 126 5.04 2.34 9.84
CA ILE A 126 6.20 3.05 9.30
C ILE A 126 7.35 2.05 9.21
N GLY A 127 7.99 1.98 8.04
CA GLY A 127 9.02 0.99 7.80
C GLY A 127 8.47 -0.36 7.34
N PRO A 128 9.34 -1.36 7.19
CA PRO A 128 8.93 -2.63 6.61
C PRO A 128 8.01 -3.43 7.53
N LEU A 129 7.05 -4.13 6.92
CA LEU A 129 6.24 -5.11 7.60
C LEU A 129 7.09 -6.32 7.96
N ASN A 130 6.72 -7.02 9.03
CA ASN A 130 7.37 -8.23 9.50
C ASN A 130 6.33 -9.26 9.93
N GLU A 131 6.78 -10.40 10.47
CA GLU A 131 5.86 -11.46 10.91
C GLU A 131 4.90 -10.97 11.99
N GLU A 132 5.35 -10.12 12.89
CA GLU A 132 4.51 -9.56 13.95
C GLU A 132 3.39 -8.69 13.36
N SER A 133 3.72 -7.80 12.43
CA SER A 133 2.71 -6.97 11.78
C SER A 133 1.77 -7.81 10.91
N LEU A 134 2.25 -8.87 10.28
CA LEU A 134 1.40 -9.80 9.53
C LEU A 134 0.33 -10.42 10.43
N ILE A 135 0.74 -10.95 11.57
CA ILE A 135 -0.18 -11.55 12.54
C ILE A 135 -1.20 -10.51 13.01
N GLU A 136 -0.73 -9.30 13.30
CA GLU A 136 -1.59 -8.22 13.75
C GLU A 136 -2.63 -7.85 12.69
N ILE A 137 -2.22 -7.70 11.44
CA ILE A 137 -3.13 -7.38 10.34
C ILE A 137 -4.15 -8.50 10.15
N GLU A 138 -3.70 -9.75 10.19
CA GLU A 138 -4.60 -10.90 10.03
C GLU A 138 -5.67 -10.97 11.13
N LYS A 139 -5.37 -10.48 12.31
CA LYS A 139 -6.35 -10.39 13.40
C LYS A 139 -7.37 -9.27 13.20
N ILE A 140 -6.95 -8.18 12.55
CA ILE A 140 -7.85 -7.04 12.28
C ILE A 140 -8.88 -7.41 11.22
N ILE A 141 -8.47 -8.14 10.21
CA ILE A 141 -9.33 -8.50 9.08
C ILE A 141 -10.05 -9.88 9.30
#